data_b13d8595d7dc7565328f16c86814fab8
#
_entry.id   b13d8595d7dc7565328f16c86814fab8
#
_cell.length_a   1.000
_cell.length_b   1.000
_cell.length_c   1.000
_cell.angle_alpha   90.00
_cell.angle_beta   90.00
_cell.angle_gamma   90.00
#
_symmetry.space_group_name_H-M   'P 1'
#
loop_
_entity.id
_entity.type
_entity.pdbx_description
1 polymer ?
#
loop_
_entity_poly.entity_id
_entity_poly.type
_entity_poly.pdbx_seq_one_letter_code
_entity_poly.pdbx_strand_id
1 'polypeptide(L)'
;MEPWLWCERYSIPDRIEPELMTDTQYTHGHHESVLRSHRWRTADNSAEYLLPHLRSGMSLLDIGCGPGTITIDLAKRLAPGRVTGVDPCADVIAQATAAGAGESTVEFRVGDVYDLAAAVAPASGYDVVHAHQVLQHLADPVAALREMRRVCRPGGLVAARDADYAAMAWYPRPPALNNWLELYQQVARSNGAEPDGGRHLRSWAHRAGFSQVTSSASVWCFSTEQERQWWGSLWADRVTSSDFAEQATTRGFADEQQLTEIATGWRNWAADPDAWFAVLNGEILCRA
;
A
#
# COMPACT_ATOMS: atom_id res chain seq x y z
N MET A 1 -9.25 -58.66 -5.12
CA MET A 1 -9.35 -57.28 -5.70
C MET A 1 -8.95 -56.31 -4.64
N GLU A 2 -7.70 -55.94 -4.66
CA GLU A 2 -7.09 -55.04 -3.63
C GLU A 2 -7.20 -53.59 -4.05
N PRO A 3 -7.43 -52.68 -3.09
CA PRO A 3 -7.43 -51.24 -3.36
C PRO A 3 -6.02 -50.63 -3.14
N TRP A 4 -5.53 -49.98 -4.12
CA TRP A 4 -4.62 -48.84 -4.25
C TRP A 4 -3.80 -48.41 -3.03
N LEU A 5 -2.55 -48.83 -2.97
CA LEU A 5 -1.44 -48.26 -2.22
C LEU A 5 -0.66 -47.29 -3.13
N TRP A 6 -0.82 -45.96 -2.92
CA TRP A 6 0.17 -44.96 -3.31
C TRP A 6 0.31 -43.97 -2.17
N CYS A 7 1.19 -44.28 -1.25
CA CYS A 7 1.74 -43.32 -0.28
C CYS A 7 3.21 -43.66 -0.09
N GLU A 8 4.06 -43.20 -0.97
CA GLU A 8 5.50 -43.21 -0.78
C GLU A 8 6.05 -41.81 -0.82
N ARG A 9 6.43 -41.34 0.39
CA ARG A 9 7.61 -40.56 0.75
C ARG A 9 7.98 -39.37 -0.14
N TYR A 10 7.47 -38.21 0.25
CA TYR A 10 8.28 -37.00 0.17
C TYR A 10 8.76 -36.64 1.59
N SER A 11 10.03 -36.95 1.87
CA SER A 11 10.76 -36.39 3.01
C SER A 11 10.90 -34.89 2.77
N ILE A 12 10.25 -34.09 3.61
CA ILE A 12 10.48 -32.65 3.69
C ILE A 12 11.90 -32.47 4.26
N PRO A 13 12.83 -31.77 3.57
CA PRO A 13 14.11 -31.44 4.17
C PRO A 13 13.90 -30.53 5.36
N ASP A 14 14.54 -30.88 6.49
CA ASP A 14 14.60 -30.08 7.71
C ASP A 14 15.13 -28.68 7.42
N ARG A 15 14.42 -27.70 8.00
CA ARG A 15 14.85 -26.34 8.35
C ARG A 15 15.87 -25.69 7.41
N ILE A 16 15.37 -24.94 6.46
CA ILE A 16 16.07 -23.75 5.99
C ILE A 16 15.82 -22.71 7.09
N GLU A 17 16.87 -22.37 7.84
CA GLU A 17 16.85 -21.17 8.70
C GLU A 17 16.53 -19.98 7.80
N PRO A 18 15.58 -19.11 8.17
CA PRO A 18 15.36 -17.90 7.42
C PRO A 18 16.59 -17.01 7.62
N GLU A 19 17.47 -16.96 6.64
CA GLU A 19 18.32 -15.79 6.48
C GLU A 19 17.40 -14.58 6.52
N LEU A 20 17.66 -13.68 7.44
CA LEU A 20 16.98 -12.40 7.59
C LEU A 20 17.05 -11.66 6.23
N MET A 21 16.00 -11.78 5.43
CA MET A 21 15.77 -10.91 4.27
C MET A 21 15.31 -9.55 4.81
N THR A 22 16.28 -8.75 5.25
CA THR A 22 16.05 -7.43 5.86
C THR A 22 16.04 -6.29 4.84
N ASP A 23 15.80 -6.55 3.55
CA ASP A 23 15.77 -5.48 2.57
C ASP A 23 14.62 -5.70 1.57
N THR A 24 13.40 -5.41 2.02
CA THR A 24 12.24 -5.33 1.12
C THR A 24 12.38 -4.05 0.30
N GLN A 25 12.90 -4.16 -0.92
CA GLN A 25 13.08 -2.99 -1.79
C GLN A 25 11.70 -2.45 -2.21
N TYR A 26 11.41 -1.19 -1.81
CA TYR A 26 10.16 -0.52 -2.20
C TYR A 26 10.15 -0.27 -3.71
N THR A 27 9.15 -0.80 -4.41
CA THR A 27 9.08 -0.81 -5.88
C THR A 27 9.08 0.60 -6.49
N HIS A 28 8.45 1.56 -5.84
CA HIS A 28 8.34 2.93 -6.36
C HIS A 28 9.51 3.84 -5.95
N GLY A 29 10.20 3.55 -4.84
CA GLY A 29 11.14 4.48 -4.21
C GLY A 29 10.46 5.76 -3.71
N HIS A 30 11.26 6.80 -3.47
CA HIS A 30 10.81 8.08 -2.93
C HIS A 30 10.98 9.25 -3.93
N HIS A 31 10.99 8.96 -5.23
CA HIS A 31 11.05 9.97 -6.28
C HIS A 31 9.86 10.95 -6.17
N GLU A 32 10.05 12.22 -6.60
CA GLU A 32 9.01 13.27 -6.50
C GLU A 32 7.69 12.88 -7.16
N SER A 33 7.71 12.10 -8.27
CA SER A 33 6.49 11.59 -8.90
C SER A 33 5.69 10.66 -7.98
N VAL A 34 6.37 9.93 -7.07
CA VAL A 34 5.73 9.07 -6.07
C VAL A 34 5.15 9.91 -4.94
N LEU A 35 5.94 10.82 -4.37
CA LEU A 35 5.51 11.72 -3.30
C LEU A 35 4.35 12.61 -3.72
N ARG A 36 4.31 13.07 -4.99
CA ARG A 36 3.20 13.83 -5.57
C ARG A 36 1.88 13.04 -5.50
N SER A 37 1.90 11.73 -5.78
CA SER A 37 0.72 10.88 -5.64
C SER A 37 0.30 10.71 -4.18
N HIS A 38 1.25 10.64 -3.26
CA HIS A 38 0.95 10.51 -1.84
C HIS A 38 0.32 11.80 -1.27
N ARG A 39 0.81 12.99 -1.68
CA ARG A 39 0.25 14.29 -1.23
C ARG A 39 -1.18 14.55 -1.71
N TRP A 40 -1.64 13.88 -2.76
CA TRP A 40 -3.02 13.96 -3.24
C TRP A 40 -4.00 13.19 -2.35
N ARG A 41 -3.50 12.23 -1.58
CA ARG A 41 -4.31 11.37 -0.71
C ARG A 41 -4.79 12.14 0.51
N THR A 42 -6.07 11.96 0.83
CA THR A 42 -6.74 12.53 2.01
C THR A 42 -7.47 11.41 2.75
N ALA A 43 -7.92 11.66 3.98
CA ALA A 43 -8.77 10.70 4.67
C ALA A 43 -10.06 10.41 3.89
N ASP A 44 -10.63 11.41 3.20
CA ASP A 44 -11.86 11.25 2.42
C ASP A 44 -11.69 10.34 1.19
N ASN A 45 -10.60 10.48 0.43
CA ASN A 45 -10.42 9.68 -0.79
C ASN A 45 -9.67 8.36 -0.57
N SER A 46 -9.08 8.15 0.61
CA SER A 46 -8.21 7.00 0.89
C SER A 46 -8.62 6.17 2.10
N ALA A 47 -9.45 6.70 3.00
CA ALA A 47 -9.90 6.03 4.21
C ALA A 47 -11.42 6.20 4.45
N GLU A 48 -12.21 6.56 3.44
CA GLU A 48 -13.66 6.80 3.57
C GLU A 48 -14.38 5.62 4.23
N TYR A 49 -14.03 4.38 3.87
CA TYR A 49 -14.59 3.16 4.45
C TYR A 49 -14.40 3.06 5.97
N LEU A 50 -13.37 3.70 6.53
CA LEU A 50 -13.02 3.73 7.95
C LEU A 50 -13.74 4.85 8.69
N LEU A 51 -13.98 6.01 8.04
CA LEU A 51 -14.47 7.22 8.69
C LEU A 51 -15.74 7.03 9.54
N PRO A 52 -16.76 6.24 9.13
CA PRO A 52 -17.97 6.00 9.94
C PRO A 52 -17.72 5.29 11.28
N HIS A 53 -16.55 4.67 11.43
CA HIS A 53 -16.15 3.92 12.64
C HIS A 53 -15.30 4.76 13.60
N LEU A 54 -14.87 5.95 13.18
CA LEU A 54 -14.05 6.85 13.98
C LEU A 54 -14.91 7.74 14.89
N ARG A 55 -14.39 8.01 16.08
CA ARG A 55 -15.00 8.91 17.07
C ARG A 55 -13.94 9.80 17.69
N SER A 56 -14.31 11.04 17.98
CA SER A 56 -13.46 11.97 18.74
C SER A 56 -12.93 11.31 20.02
N GLY A 57 -11.66 11.50 20.30
CA GLY A 57 -10.97 10.94 21.47
C GLY A 57 -10.33 9.57 21.24
N MET A 58 -10.58 8.89 20.11
CA MET A 58 -9.90 7.61 19.79
C MET A 58 -8.43 7.84 19.48
N SER A 59 -7.61 6.85 19.85
CA SER A 59 -6.20 6.73 19.44
C SER A 59 -6.07 5.94 18.14
N LEU A 60 -5.19 6.38 17.23
CA LEU A 60 -4.97 5.71 15.95
C LEU A 60 -3.49 5.60 15.63
N LEU A 61 -3.08 4.44 15.12
CA LEU A 61 -1.78 4.20 14.51
C LEU A 61 -1.95 4.06 13.00
N ASP A 62 -1.21 4.87 12.23
CA ASP A 62 -1.21 4.86 10.76
C ASP A 62 0.12 4.30 10.25
N ILE A 63 0.07 3.11 9.66
CA ILE A 63 1.24 2.35 9.19
C ILE A 63 1.56 2.75 7.76
N GLY A 64 2.87 2.98 7.47
CA GLY A 64 3.30 3.47 6.15
C GLY A 64 2.69 4.84 5.86
N CYS A 65 2.76 5.74 6.83
CA CYS A 65 2.09 7.03 6.79
C CYS A 65 2.59 7.95 5.65
N GLY A 66 3.74 7.64 5.05
CA GLY A 66 4.33 8.45 4.00
C GLY A 66 4.51 9.91 4.45
N PRO A 67 4.20 10.91 3.60
CA PRO A 67 4.33 12.32 3.93
C PRO A 67 3.26 12.83 4.92
N GLY A 68 2.42 11.94 5.49
CA GLY A 68 1.52 12.23 6.61
C GLY A 68 0.17 12.85 6.25
N THR A 69 -0.20 12.99 4.99
CA THR A 69 -1.44 13.70 4.59
C THR A 69 -2.70 13.03 5.15
N ILE A 70 -2.84 11.71 5.00
CA ILE A 70 -3.96 10.94 5.58
C ILE A 70 -3.90 11.01 7.11
N THR A 71 -2.72 10.82 7.69
CA THR A 71 -2.49 10.81 9.14
C THR A 71 -2.92 12.13 9.79
N ILE A 72 -2.55 13.27 9.20
CA ILE A 72 -2.93 14.61 9.68
C ILE A 72 -4.44 14.83 9.58
N ASP A 73 -5.08 14.41 8.49
CA ASP A 73 -6.53 14.50 8.34
C ASP A 73 -7.27 13.65 9.37
N LEU A 74 -6.76 12.44 9.66
CA LEU A 74 -7.30 11.57 10.70
C LEU A 74 -7.13 12.18 12.10
N ALA A 75 -5.97 12.83 12.37
CA ALA A 75 -5.73 13.49 13.66
C ALA A 75 -6.73 14.62 13.92
N LYS A 76 -7.00 15.46 12.93
CA LYS A 76 -8.04 16.51 13.05
C LYS A 76 -9.41 15.96 13.36
N ARG A 77 -9.79 14.82 12.79
CA ARG A 77 -11.09 14.18 13.01
C ARG A 77 -11.21 13.49 14.37
N LEU A 78 -10.08 13.00 14.89
CA LEU A 78 -10.04 12.25 16.15
C LEU A 78 -9.76 13.16 17.36
N ALA A 79 -9.40 14.42 17.18
CA ALA A 79 -9.11 15.34 18.27
C ALA A 79 -10.20 15.30 19.37
N PRO A 80 -9.84 15.26 20.67
CA PRO A 80 -8.49 15.34 21.27
C PRO A 80 -7.72 14.00 21.33
N GLY A 81 -8.16 12.95 20.63
CA GLY A 81 -7.44 11.68 20.50
C GLY A 81 -6.09 11.87 19.82
N ARG A 82 -5.18 10.93 20.02
CA ARG A 82 -3.83 10.98 19.47
C ARG A 82 -3.67 10.06 18.26
N VAL A 83 -3.00 10.55 17.25
CA VAL A 83 -2.65 9.77 16.06
C VAL A 83 -1.12 9.69 15.93
N THR A 84 -0.62 8.47 15.75
CA THR A 84 0.80 8.21 15.51
C THR A 84 0.95 7.69 14.07
N GLY A 85 1.76 8.36 13.25
CA GLY A 85 2.16 7.86 11.94
C GLY A 85 3.53 7.18 12.02
N VAL A 86 3.68 6.03 11.38
CA VAL A 86 4.98 5.34 11.25
C VAL A 86 5.31 5.04 9.80
N ASP A 87 6.60 5.19 9.46
CA ASP A 87 7.17 4.83 8.16
C ASP A 87 8.63 4.41 8.37
N PRO A 88 9.16 3.43 7.64
CA PRO A 88 10.55 3.03 7.79
C PRO A 88 11.56 4.07 7.27
N CYS A 89 11.14 4.99 6.40
CA CYS A 89 12.01 6.01 5.79
C CYS A 89 12.10 7.27 6.65
N ALA A 90 13.28 7.54 7.22
CA ALA A 90 13.53 8.70 8.07
C ALA A 90 13.28 10.05 7.37
N ASP A 91 13.63 10.15 6.07
CA ASP A 91 13.44 11.38 5.30
C ASP A 91 11.95 11.68 5.05
N VAL A 92 11.14 10.64 4.86
CA VAL A 92 9.69 10.75 4.70
C VAL A 92 9.05 11.17 6.04
N ILE A 93 9.51 10.60 7.15
CA ILE A 93 9.08 11.00 8.50
C ILE A 93 9.45 12.45 8.82
N ALA A 94 10.62 12.92 8.40
CA ALA A 94 10.98 14.33 8.55
C ALA A 94 10.00 15.25 7.79
N GLN A 95 9.61 14.89 6.55
CA GLN A 95 8.61 15.63 5.78
C GLN A 95 7.23 15.60 6.46
N ALA A 96 6.77 14.43 6.93
CA ALA A 96 5.51 14.29 7.63
C ALA A 96 5.48 15.12 8.92
N THR A 97 6.57 15.12 9.68
CA THR A 97 6.72 15.94 10.90
C THR A 97 6.64 17.44 10.60
N ALA A 98 7.30 17.89 9.54
CA ALA A 98 7.22 19.27 9.10
C ALA A 98 5.80 19.67 8.66
N ALA A 99 5.12 18.78 7.92
CA ALA A 99 3.74 19.00 7.48
C ALA A 99 2.74 19.05 8.65
N GLY A 100 2.97 18.24 9.70
CA GLY A 100 2.13 18.15 10.90
C GLY A 100 2.48 19.14 12.01
N ALA A 101 3.44 20.06 11.83
CA ALA A 101 3.95 20.93 12.90
C ALA A 101 2.90 21.80 13.59
N GLY A 102 1.76 22.07 12.95
CA GLY A 102 0.62 22.83 13.52
C GLY A 102 -0.42 21.99 14.24
N GLU A 103 -0.32 20.66 14.21
CA GLU A 103 -1.31 19.73 14.75
C GLU A 103 -0.77 19.04 16.01
N SER A 104 -1.30 19.42 17.17
CA SER A 104 -0.79 18.94 18.48
C SER A 104 -1.19 17.49 18.81
N THR A 105 -2.11 16.91 18.05
CA THR A 105 -2.65 15.56 18.26
C THR A 105 -1.98 14.50 17.38
N VAL A 106 -1.05 14.88 16.52
CA VAL A 106 -0.29 13.97 15.65
C VAL A 106 1.18 13.89 16.04
N GLU A 107 1.75 12.72 15.93
CA GLU A 107 3.19 12.49 15.99
C GLU A 107 3.63 11.53 14.88
N PHE A 108 4.90 11.65 14.44
CA PHE A 108 5.47 10.79 13.43
C PHE A 108 6.75 10.15 13.95
N ARG A 109 6.93 8.85 13.66
CA ARG A 109 8.08 8.07 14.12
C ARG A 109 8.60 7.15 13.04
N VAL A 110 9.91 6.97 13.00
CA VAL A 110 10.50 5.90 12.20
C VAL A 110 10.17 4.56 12.85
N GLY A 111 9.67 3.61 12.07
CA GLY A 111 9.32 2.29 12.59
C GLY A 111 9.01 1.28 11.50
N ASP A 112 9.25 0.02 11.80
CA ASP A 112 8.97 -1.12 10.94
C ASP A 112 7.62 -1.75 11.32
N VAL A 113 6.82 -2.08 10.31
CA VAL A 113 5.53 -2.77 10.49
C VAL A 113 5.67 -4.15 11.13
N TYR A 114 6.84 -4.76 11.03
CA TYR A 114 7.12 -6.06 11.63
C TYR A 114 7.57 -5.99 13.09
N ASP A 115 7.83 -4.78 13.62
CA ASP A 115 8.21 -4.57 15.05
C ASP A 115 7.56 -3.28 15.60
N LEU A 116 6.26 -3.21 15.55
CA LEU A 116 5.50 -2.03 16.02
C LEU A 116 5.56 -1.84 17.54
N ALA A 117 5.72 -2.91 18.30
CA ALA A 117 5.72 -2.80 19.77
C ALA A 117 6.94 -2.03 20.29
N ALA A 118 8.11 -2.23 19.71
CA ALA A 118 9.32 -1.51 20.09
C ALA A 118 9.24 -0.02 19.72
N ALA A 119 8.56 0.29 18.59
CA ALA A 119 8.52 1.63 18.04
C ALA A 119 7.44 2.52 18.69
N VAL A 120 6.22 2.00 18.94
CA VAL A 120 5.05 2.90 19.11
C VAL A 120 3.94 2.42 20.05
N ALA A 121 3.98 1.18 20.59
CA ALA A 121 2.82 0.65 21.30
C ALA A 121 2.60 1.31 22.66
N PRO A 122 1.45 2.02 22.89
CA PRO A 122 1.04 2.36 24.25
C PRO A 122 0.62 1.08 25.00
N ALA A 123 0.78 1.07 26.32
CA ALA A 123 0.45 -0.10 27.16
C ALA A 123 -1.03 -0.55 27.00
N SER A 124 -1.92 0.36 26.62
CA SER A 124 -3.36 0.10 26.42
C SER A 124 -3.71 -0.39 25.00
N GLY A 125 -2.78 -0.34 24.05
CA GLY A 125 -3.05 -0.54 22.62
C GLY A 125 -3.81 0.64 21.97
N TYR A 126 -3.87 0.64 20.64
CA TYR A 126 -4.61 1.64 19.87
C TYR A 126 -6.06 1.24 19.67
N ASP A 127 -6.98 2.23 19.63
CA ASP A 127 -8.38 2.00 19.24
C ASP A 127 -8.50 1.56 17.78
N VAL A 128 -7.64 2.12 16.92
CA VAL A 128 -7.60 1.85 15.48
C VAL A 128 -6.14 1.70 15.03
N VAL A 129 -5.87 0.70 14.19
CA VAL A 129 -4.61 0.55 13.47
C VAL A 129 -4.95 0.53 11.97
N HIS A 130 -4.40 1.46 11.23
CA HIS A 130 -4.72 1.69 9.81
C HIS A 130 -3.48 1.50 8.93
N ALA A 131 -3.69 1.03 7.70
CA ALA A 131 -2.68 0.99 6.65
C ALA A 131 -3.32 1.28 5.29
N HIS A 132 -2.72 2.18 4.51
CA HIS A 132 -3.19 2.51 3.17
C HIS A 132 -2.10 2.30 2.13
N GLN A 133 -2.32 1.33 1.22
CA GLN A 133 -1.36 0.92 0.19
C GLN A 133 0.02 0.56 0.77
N VAL A 134 0.02 -0.32 1.75
CA VAL A 134 1.21 -0.82 2.45
C VAL A 134 1.37 -2.32 2.25
N LEU A 135 0.32 -3.10 2.54
CA LEU A 135 0.42 -4.56 2.59
C LEU A 135 0.80 -5.16 1.23
N GLN A 136 0.37 -4.54 0.15
CA GLN A 136 0.72 -4.91 -1.22
C GLN A 136 2.22 -4.82 -1.53
N HIS A 137 2.99 -4.07 -0.73
CA HIS A 137 4.43 -3.89 -0.91
C HIS A 137 5.29 -4.80 -0.02
N LEU A 138 4.67 -5.53 0.89
CA LEU A 138 5.35 -6.33 1.90
C LEU A 138 5.57 -7.78 1.44
N ALA A 139 6.70 -8.35 1.81
CA ALA A 139 6.98 -9.77 1.56
C ALA A 139 6.11 -10.71 2.42
N ASP A 140 5.76 -10.32 3.65
CA ASP A 140 4.83 -11.06 4.51
C ASP A 140 3.72 -10.15 5.07
N PRO A 141 2.67 -9.87 4.28
CA PRO A 141 1.55 -9.06 4.73
C PRO A 141 0.75 -9.70 5.88
N VAL A 142 0.84 -11.02 6.04
CA VAL A 142 0.19 -11.75 7.14
C VAL A 142 0.91 -11.49 8.45
N ALA A 143 2.25 -11.47 8.47
CA ALA A 143 3.03 -11.09 9.65
C ALA A 143 2.75 -9.63 10.04
N ALA A 144 2.71 -8.72 9.07
CA ALA A 144 2.35 -7.32 9.30
C ALA A 144 0.95 -7.19 9.95
N LEU A 145 -0.05 -7.89 9.44
CA LEU A 145 -1.40 -7.89 10.02
C LEU A 145 -1.44 -8.48 11.43
N ARG A 146 -0.59 -9.46 11.76
CA ARG A 146 -0.45 -9.97 13.14
C ARG A 146 0.11 -8.91 14.07
N GLU A 147 1.13 -8.16 13.63
CA GLU A 147 1.67 -7.05 14.41
C GLU A 147 0.65 -5.91 14.59
N MET A 148 -0.04 -5.53 13.53
CA MET A 148 -1.14 -4.55 13.61
C MET A 148 -2.20 -4.98 14.63
N ARG A 149 -2.58 -6.28 14.64
CA ARG A 149 -3.51 -6.83 15.64
C ARG A 149 -2.93 -6.76 17.05
N ARG A 150 -1.65 -7.05 17.22
CA ARG A 150 -0.99 -7.10 18.54
C ARG A 150 -0.94 -5.73 19.21
N VAL A 151 -0.76 -4.65 18.44
CA VAL A 151 -0.74 -3.27 18.98
C VAL A 151 -2.12 -2.62 19.04
N CYS A 152 -3.14 -3.26 18.48
CA CYS A 152 -4.53 -2.86 18.61
C CYS A 152 -5.11 -3.38 19.94
N ARG A 153 -5.89 -2.55 20.64
CA ARG A 153 -6.56 -3.01 21.86
C ARG A 153 -7.61 -4.10 21.57
N PRO A 154 -7.92 -4.97 22.53
CA PRO A 154 -9.03 -5.93 22.36
C PRO A 154 -10.34 -5.23 21.97
N GLY A 155 -10.98 -5.71 20.91
CA GLY A 155 -12.20 -5.12 20.35
C GLY A 155 -11.98 -3.82 19.54
N GLY A 156 -10.74 -3.38 19.37
CA GLY A 156 -10.38 -2.29 18.48
C GLY A 156 -10.52 -2.67 17.01
N LEU A 157 -10.16 -1.76 16.11
CA LEU A 157 -10.23 -1.96 14.66
C LEU A 157 -8.83 -2.02 14.04
N VAL A 158 -8.62 -3.01 13.18
CA VAL A 158 -7.53 -3.02 12.21
C VAL A 158 -8.15 -2.80 10.83
N ALA A 159 -7.70 -1.78 10.11
CA ALA A 159 -8.21 -1.35 8.82
C ALA A 159 -7.09 -1.33 7.78
N ALA A 160 -7.32 -1.89 6.60
CA ALA A 160 -6.37 -1.80 5.50
C ALA A 160 -7.08 -1.57 4.17
N ARG A 161 -6.40 -0.82 3.28
CA ARG A 161 -6.84 -0.55 1.91
C ARG A 161 -5.64 -0.62 0.97
N ASP A 162 -5.70 -1.52 -0.01
CA ASP A 162 -4.64 -1.71 -1.00
C ASP A 162 -5.19 -1.76 -2.41
N ALA A 163 -4.39 -1.31 -3.38
CA ALA A 163 -4.75 -1.36 -4.78
C ALA A 163 -4.74 -2.81 -5.30
N ASP A 164 -5.52 -3.02 -6.36
CA ASP A 164 -5.54 -4.24 -7.14
C ASP A 164 -5.18 -3.89 -8.60
N TYR A 165 -3.92 -4.05 -8.94
CA TYR A 165 -3.40 -3.63 -10.24
C TYR A 165 -4.01 -4.42 -11.39
N ALA A 166 -4.23 -5.73 -11.25
CA ALA A 166 -4.86 -6.53 -12.28
C ALA A 166 -6.36 -6.22 -12.48
N ALA A 167 -6.99 -5.51 -11.54
CA ALA A 167 -8.36 -5.04 -11.64
C ALA A 167 -8.47 -3.57 -12.09
N MET A 168 -7.37 -2.89 -12.38
CA MET A 168 -7.40 -1.55 -12.95
C MET A 168 -8.01 -1.58 -14.35
N ALA A 169 -8.79 -0.56 -14.68
CA ALA A 169 -9.43 -0.43 -15.98
C ALA A 169 -9.17 0.94 -16.57
N TRP A 170 -9.02 1.00 -17.89
CA TRP A 170 -8.81 2.25 -18.61
C TRP A 170 -9.37 2.22 -20.02
N TYR A 171 -9.64 3.41 -20.54
CA TYR A 171 -10.01 3.67 -21.93
C TYR A 171 -9.29 4.96 -22.39
N PRO A 172 -8.81 5.05 -23.63
CA PRO A 172 -8.61 3.93 -24.56
C PRO A 172 -7.58 2.93 -24.02
N ARG A 173 -7.44 1.77 -24.66
CA ARG A 173 -6.51 0.71 -24.26
C ARG A 173 -5.31 0.63 -25.22
N PRO A 174 -4.39 1.60 -25.22
CA PRO A 174 -3.20 1.52 -26.05
C PRO A 174 -2.28 0.40 -25.52
N PRO A 175 -1.55 -0.30 -26.40
CA PRO A 175 -0.62 -1.37 -25.99
C PRO A 175 0.38 -0.93 -24.91
N ALA A 176 0.84 0.32 -24.95
CA ALA A 176 1.80 0.85 -23.99
C ALA A 176 1.32 0.78 -22.53
N LEU A 177 0.01 0.98 -22.25
CA LEU A 177 -0.54 0.85 -20.92
C LEU A 177 -0.67 -0.61 -20.47
N ASN A 178 -0.91 -1.54 -21.39
CA ASN A 178 -0.85 -2.96 -21.07
C ASN A 178 0.59 -3.38 -20.71
N ASN A 179 1.57 -2.96 -21.51
CA ASN A 179 2.99 -3.20 -21.25
C ASN A 179 3.43 -2.58 -19.91
N TRP A 180 2.93 -1.38 -19.57
CA TRP A 180 3.16 -0.77 -18.27
C TRP A 180 2.67 -1.65 -17.12
N LEU A 181 1.44 -2.16 -17.22
CA LEU A 181 0.86 -3.00 -16.15
C LEU A 181 1.65 -4.30 -15.98
N GLU A 182 1.98 -4.98 -17.07
CA GLU A 182 2.76 -6.22 -17.06
C GLU A 182 4.14 -5.99 -16.43
N LEU A 183 4.84 -4.93 -16.86
CA LEU A 183 6.15 -4.56 -16.34
C LEU A 183 6.07 -4.22 -14.84
N TYR A 184 5.08 -3.43 -14.43
CA TYR A 184 4.90 -3.08 -13.02
C TYR A 184 4.68 -4.32 -12.15
N GLN A 185 3.82 -5.24 -12.57
CA GLN A 185 3.56 -6.47 -11.83
C GLN A 185 4.81 -7.36 -11.76
N GLN A 186 5.60 -7.41 -12.83
CA GLN A 186 6.84 -8.18 -12.86
C GLN A 186 7.88 -7.61 -11.88
N VAL A 187 8.12 -6.29 -11.89
CA VAL A 187 9.05 -5.63 -10.97
C VAL A 187 8.57 -5.79 -9.52
N ALA A 188 7.30 -5.54 -9.24
CA ALA A 188 6.76 -5.65 -7.88
C ALA A 188 6.91 -7.07 -7.32
N ARG A 189 6.55 -8.10 -8.11
CA ARG A 189 6.69 -9.50 -7.67
C ARG A 189 8.14 -9.93 -7.51
N SER A 190 9.06 -9.38 -8.29
CA SER A 190 10.49 -9.64 -8.11
C SER A 190 11.06 -9.04 -6.81
N ASN A 191 10.35 -8.10 -6.18
CA ASN A 191 10.63 -7.56 -4.85
C ASN A 191 9.93 -8.35 -3.73
N GLY A 192 9.22 -9.45 -4.04
CA GLY A 192 8.40 -10.19 -3.09
C GLY A 192 7.06 -9.54 -2.75
N ALA A 193 6.69 -8.45 -3.42
CA ALA A 193 5.43 -7.75 -3.25
C ALA A 193 4.28 -8.40 -4.03
N GLU A 194 3.03 -8.13 -3.64
CA GLU A 194 1.84 -8.55 -4.39
C GLU A 194 1.06 -7.32 -4.87
N PRO A 195 1.27 -6.88 -6.13
CA PRO A 195 0.62 -5.69 -6.66
C PRO A 195 -0.91 -5.79 -6.73
N ASP A 196 -1.46 -7.01 -6.74
CA ASP A 196 -2.89 -7.25 -6.73
C ASP A 196 -3.43 -7.42 -5.30
N GLY A 197 -2.78 -6.78 -4.32
CA GLY A 197 -3.00 -6.93 -2.88
C GLY A 197 -4.44 -6.74 -2.44
N GLY A 198 -5.17 -5.83 -3.08
CA GLY A 198 -6.55 -5.51 -2.73
C GLY A 198 -7.48 -6.73 -2.63
N ARG A 199 -7.40 -7.66 -3.58
CA ARG A 199 -8.19 -8.91 -3.59
C ARG A 199 -7.76 -9.91 -2.52
N HIS A 200 -6.53 -9.79 -2.02
CA HIS A 200 -5.96 -10.73 -1.05
C HIS A 200 -6.18 -10.33 0.40
N LEU A 201 -6.52 -9.07 0.69
CA LEU A 201 -6.65 -8.54 2.05
C LEU A 201 -7.47 -9.41 2.98
N ARG A 202 -8.65 -9.88 2.54
CA ARG A 202 -9.51 -10.74 3.35
C ARG A 202 -8.83 -12.06 3.70
N SER A 203 -8.17 -12.70 2.74
CA SER A 203 -7.45 -13.96 2.96
C SER A 203 -6.29 -13.76 3.91
N TRP A 204 -5.52 -12.69 3.74
CA TRP A 204 -4.42 -12.34 4.64
C TRP A 204 -4.89 -12.08 6.07
N ALA A 205 -6.01 -11.36 6.24
CA ALA A 205 -6.60 -11.12 7.55
C ALA A 205 -7.01 -12.42 8.26
N HIS A 206 -7.67 -13.36 7.56
CA HIS A 206 -8.01 -14.66 8.14
C HIS A 206 -6.76 -15.45 8.54
N ARG A 207 -5.71 -15.47 7.70
CA ARG A 207 -4.42 -16.11 8.01
C ARG A 207 -3.69 -15.43 9.17
N ALA A 208 -3.90 -14.13 9.39
CA ALA A 208 -3.40 -13.39 10.54
C ALA A 208 -4.19 -13.67 11.83
N GLY A 209 -5.30 -14.42 11.75
CA GLY A 209 -6.10 -14.87 12.89
C GLY A 209 -7.31 -13.97 13.20
N PHE A 210 -7.70 -13.05 12.32
CA PHE A 210 -8.95 -12.31 12.49
C PHE A 210 -10.14 -13.19 12.12
N SER A 211 -11.12 -13.27 13.04
CA SER A 211 -12.37 -14.02 12.83
C SER A 211 -13.51 -13.14 12.29
N GLN A 212 -13.45 -11.84 12.56
CA GLN A 212 -14.44 -10.86 12.11
C GLN A 212 -13.78 -9.91 11.09
N VAL A 213 -14.05 -10.14 9.81
CA VAL A 213 -13.50 -9.38 8.69
C VAL A 213 -14.64 -8.91 7.79
N THR A 214 -14.88 -7.62 7.75
CA THR A 214 -15.76 -6.98 6.76
C THR A 214 -14.91 -6.51 5.59
N SER A 215 -15.31 -6.85 4.37
CA SER A 215 -14.62 -6.43 3.15
C SER A 215 -15.51 -5.50 2.35
N SER A 216 -14.89 -4.47 1.77
CA SER A 216 -15.48 -3.56 0.78
C SER A 216 -14.48 -3.27 -0.33
N ALA A 217 -14.86 -2.44 -1.26
CA ALA A 217 -13.97 -1.92 -2.30
C ALA A 217 -14.39 -0.51 -2.69
N SER A 218 -13.40 0.31 -3.06
CA SER A 218 -13.63 1.64 -3.61
C SER A 218 -12.78 1.87 -4.84
N VAL A 219 -13.11 2.91 -5.60
CA VAL A 219 -12.42 3.21 -6.86
C VAL A 219 -11.96 4.66 -6.88
N TRP A 220 -10.69 4.89 -7.22
CA TRP A 220 -10.26 6.19 -7.70
C TRP A 220 -10.51 6.27 -9.20
N CYS A 221 -11.10 7.34 -9.65
CA CYS A 221 -11.40 7.58 -11.05
C CYS A 221 -10.72 8.87 -11.52
N PHE A 222 -10.05 8.80 -12.66
CA PHE A 222 -9.35 9.93 -13.29
C PHE A 222 -9.92 10.10 -14.69
N SER A 223 -10.77 11.13 -14.89
CA SER A 223 -11.50 11.34 -16.15
C SER A 223 -11.57 12.80 -16.62
N THR A 224 -11.48 13.78 -15.71
CA THR A 224 -11.38 15.18 -16.12
C THR A 224 -10.02 15.46 -16.76
N GLU A 225 -9.93 16.52 -17.58
CA GLU A 225 -8.67 16.91 -18.21
C GLU A 225 -7.54 17.08 -17.18
N GLN A 226 -7.81 17.76 -16.06
CA GLN A 226 -6.84 17.97 -14.99
C GLN A 226 -6.38 16.66 -14.36
N GLU A 227 -7.29 15.75 -14.08
CA GLU A 227 -6.98 14.43 -13.49
C GLU A 227 -6.19 13.57 -14.45
N ARG A 228 -6.57 13.53 -15.74
CA ARG A 228 -5.85 12.76 -16.76
C ARG A 228 -4.43 13.26 -16.93
N GLN A 229 -4.26 14.59 -17.06
CA GLN A 229 -2.93 15.20 -17.17
C GLN A 229 -2.08 14.92 -15.94
N TRP A 230 -2.65 15.02 -14.75
CA TRP A 230 -1.96 14.74 -13.50
C TRP A 230 -1.56 13.26 -13.41
N TRP A 231 -2.48 12.31 -13.64
CA TRP A 231 -2.23 10.88 -13.52
C TRP A 231 -1.28 10.36 -14.60
N GLY A 232 -1.49 10.77 -15.85
CA GLY A 232 -0.65 10.36 -16.97
C GLY A 232 0.77 10.91 -16.89
N SER A 233 0.96 12.20 -16.52
CA SER A 233 2.30 12.76 -16.32
C SER A 233 3.03 12.09 -15.15
N LEU A 234 2.32 11.80 -14.06
CA LEU A 234 2.88 11.11 -12.90
C LEU A 234 3.44 9.73 -13.28
N TRP A 235 2.68 8.93 -14.05
CA TRP A 235 3.15 7.64 -14.50
C TRP A 235 4.24 7.74 -15.58
N ALA A 236 4.14 8.69 -16.50
CA ALA A 236 5.18 8.94 -17.50
C ALA A 236 6.53 9.27 -16.85
N ASP A 237 6.52 10.11 -15.79
CA ASP A 237 7.73 10.44 -15.04
C ASP A 237 8.23 9.24 -14.23
N ARG A 238 7.32 8.50 -13.59
CA ARG A 238 7.66 7.34 -12.75
C ARG A 238 8.33 6.23 -13.54
N VAL A 239 7.85 5.89 -14.73
CA VAL A 239 8.41 4.82 -15.53
C VAL A 239 9.77 5.15 -16.14
N THR A 240 10.21 6.41 -16.10
CA THR A 240 11.50 6.82 -16.68
C THR A 240 12.51 7.31 -15.63
N SER A 241 12.08 7.66 -14.41
CA SER A 241 12.93 8.43 -13.49
C SER A 241 12.86 7.99 -12.03
N SER A 242 12.16 6.90 -11.70
CA SER A 242 12.07 6.40 -10.32
C SER A 242 12.83 5.08 -10.14
N ASP A 243 12.92 4.60 -8.90
CA ASP A 243 13.52 3.29 -8.58
C ASP A 243 12.88 2.15 -9.38
N PHE A 244 11.60 2.29 -9.76
CA PHE A 244 10.94 1.35 -10.66
C PHE A 244 11.66 1.25 -12.01
N ALA A 245 12.04 2.39 -12.60
CA ALA A 245 12.79 2.42 -13.88
C ALA A 245 14.16 1.76 -13.73
N GLU A 246 14.89 2.10 -12.67
CA GLU A 246 16.18 1.51 -12.36
C GLU A 246 16.09 -0.01 -12.15
N GLN A 247 15.12 -0.46 -11.39
CA GLN A 247 14.91 -1.89 -11.15
C GLN A 247 14.52 -2.63 -12.43
N ALA A 248 13.66 -2.04 -13.28
CA ALA A 248 13.25 -2.65 -14.55
C ALA A 248 14.45 -2.85 -15.48
N THR A 249 15.31 -1.84 -15.60
CA THR A 249 16.48 -1.90 -16.49
C THR A 249 17.60 -2.79 -15.93
N THR A 250 17.92 -2.65 -14.65
CA THR A 250 19.00 -3.44 -14.00
C THR A 250 18.70 -4.93 -14.01
N ARG A 251 17.41 -5.31 -13.87
CA ARG A 251 16.97 -6.72 -13.91
C ARG A 251 16.69 -7.24 -15.31
N GLY A 252 16.84 -6.39 -16.35
CA GLY A 252 16.60 -6.77 -17.75
C GLY A 252 15.12 -7.04 -18.09
N PHE A 253 14.20 -6.47 -17.34
CA PHE A 253 12.75 -6.58 -17.62
C PHE A 253 12.30 -5.61 -18.71
N ALA A 254 12.97 -4.46 -18.83
CA ALA A 254 12.77 -3.50 -19.90
C ALA A 254 14.09 -2.75 -20.20
N ASP A 255 14.21 -2.24 -21.41
CA ASP A 255 15.25 -1.29 -21.78
C ASP A 255 14.73 0.16 -21.75
N GLU A 256 15.65 1.14 -21.90
CA GLU A 256 15.30 2.58 -21.89
C GLU A 256 14.33 2.96 -23.00
N GLN A 257 14.40 2.30 -24.17
CA GLN A 257 13.49 2.55 -25.27
C GLN A 257 12.07 2.12 -24.90
N GLN A 258 11.90 0.93 -24.34
CA GLN A 258 10.61 0.41 -23.88
C GLN A 258 10.01 1.29 -22.80
N LEU A 259 10.79 1.76 -21.83
CA LEU A 259 10.31 2.71 -20.80
C LEU A 259 9.88 4.04 -21.43
N THR A 260 10.60 4.53 -22.43
CA THR A 260 10.23 5.76 -23.16
C THR A 260 8.93 5.58 -23.96
N GLU A 261 8.73 4.43 -24.57
CA GLU A 261 7.49 4.08 -25.29
C GLU A 261 6.30 4.02 -24.32
N ILE A 262 6.46 3.42 -23.15
CA ILE A 262 5.44 3.40 -22.09
C ILE A 262 5.12 4.82 -21.62
N ALA A 263 6.14 5.65 -21.34
CA ALA A 263 5.95 7.04 -20.91
C ALA A 263 5.21 7.88 -21.97
N THR A 264 5.54 7.66 -23.24
CA THR A 264 4.84 8.30 -24.37
C THR A 264 3.39 7.85 -24.44
N GLY A 265 3.12 6.57 -24.23
CA GLY A 265 1.78 6.02 -24.15
C GLY A 265 0.93 6.67 -23.06
N TRP A 266 1.50 6.90 -21.87
CA TRP A 266 0.83 7.60 -20.78
C TRP A 266 0.53 9.07 -21.11
N ARG A 267 1.44 9.79 -21.77
CA ARG A 267 1.21 11.17 -22.21
C ARG A 267 0.12 11.25 -23.28
N ASN A 268 0.14 10.33 -24.24
CA ASN A 268 -0.89 10.25 -25.29
C ASN A 268 -2.27 9.91 -24.71
N TRP A 269 -2.33 8.96 -23.77
CA TRP A 269 -3.57 8.65 -23.04
C TRP A 269 -4.09 9.88 -22.30
N ALA A 270 -3.25 10.63 -21.61
CA ALA A 270 -3.66 11.83 -20.87
C ALA A 270 -4.22 12.94 -21.77
N ALA A 271 -3.73 13.03 -23.02
CA ALA A 271 -4.17 14.01 -24.02
C ALA A 271 -5.51 13.65 -24.67
N ASP A 272 -5.95 12.40 -24.60
CA ASP A 272 -7.22 11.96 -25.21
C ASP A 272 -8.41 12.50 -24.37
N PRO A 273 -9.33 13.27 -24.97
CA PRO A 273 -10.46 13.86 -24.23
C PRO A 273 -11.44 12.82 -23.68
N ASP A 274 -11.51 11.64 -24.29
CA ASP A 274 -12.39 10.55 -23.88
C ASP A 274 -11.70 9.55 -22.93
N ALA A 275 -10.43 9.82 -22.56
CA ALA A 275 -9.69 8.93 -21.70
C ALA A 275 -10.25 8.88 -20.28
N TRP A 276 -10.21 7.68 -19.70
CA TRP A 276 -10.72 7.35 -18.39
C TRP A 276 -9.84 6.27 -17.75
N PHE A 277 -9.55 6.40 -16.46
CA PHE A 277 -8.78 5.41 -15.71
C PHE A 277 -9.40 5.17 -14.33
N ALA A 278 -9.53 3.90 -13.94
CA ALA A 278 -10.04 3.49 -12.65
C ALA A 278 -9.03 2.60 -11.90
N VAL A 279 -8.75 2.96 -10.66
CA VAL A 279 -7.95 2.16 -9.73
C VAL A 279 -8.88 1.52 -8.71
N LEU A 280 -9.09 0.21 -8.83
CA LEU A 280 -9.80 -0.55 -7.82
C LEU A 280 -8.92 -0.72 -6.58
N ASN A 281 -9.48 -0.47 -5.41
CA ASN A 281 -8.86 -0.75 -4.13
C ASN A 281 -9.75 -1.69 -3.32
N GLY A 282 -9.17 -2.78 -2.82
CA GLY A 282 -9.81 -3.63 -1.82
C GLY A 282 -9.65 -3.01 -0.42
N GLU A 283 -10.60 -3.29 0.45
CA GLU A 283 -10.66 -2.73 1.80
C GLU A 283 -11.09 -3.80 2.81
N ILE A 284 -10.53 -3.75 4.00
CA ILE A 284 -10.96 -4.58 5.13
C ILE A 284 -11.09 -3.77 6.41
N LEU A 285 -12.09 -4.14 7.21
CA LEU A 285 -12.24 -3.77 8.62
C LEU A 285 -12.25 -5.06 9.45
N CYS A 286 -11.30 -5.19 10.37
CA CYS A 286 -11.13 -6.36 11.22
C CYS A 286 -11.28 -5.99 12.69
N ARG A 287 -11.95 -6.85 13.48
CA ARG A 287 -11.97 -6.72 14.94
C ARG A 287 -10.78 -7.46 15.54
N ALA A 288 -10.02 -6.75 16.39
CA ALA A 288 -8.84 -7.28 17.08
C ALA A 288 -9.21 -8.14 18.31
#